data_67952f6d54521faf98d5bfc6266848e3
#
_entry.id   67952f6d54521faf98d5bfc6266848e3
#
_cell.length_a   1.000
_cell.length_b   1.000
_cell.length_c   1.000
_cell.angle_alpha   90.00
_cell.angle_beta   90.00
_cell.angle_gamma   90.00
#
_symmetry.space_group_name_H-M   'P 1'
#
loop_
_entity.id
_entity.type
_entity.pdbx_description
1 polymer ?
#
loop_
_entity_poly.entity_id
_entity_poly.type
_entity_poly.pdbx_seq_one_letter_code
_entity_poly.pdbx_strand_id
1 'polypeptide(L)'
;MTIDYKALGAKIKEYRKKENITQEQLAEMADISLSHMSNIETASASVSLPALKLIADALDETLDELLIDSYSKKQKEYLYSRKLECILEQCETVEQEIIVNTASALADNLMKNRK
;
A
#
# COMPACT_ATOMS: atom_id res chain seq x y z
N MET A 1 -5.69 9.12 14.68
CA MET A 1 -4.86 8.96 13.47
C MET A 1 -5.14 10.09 12.50
N THR A 2 -4.13 10.76 12.05
CA THR A 2 -4.24 11.82 11.03
C THR A 2 -3.77 11.27 9.69
N ILE A 3 -4.52 11.53 8.64
CA ILE A 3 -4.13 11.09 7.30
C ILE A 3 -3.06 12.03 6.75
N ASP A 4 -1.95 11.45 6.35
CA ASP A 4 -0.88 12.16 5.64
C ASP A 4 -1.24 12.19 4.13
N TYR A 5 -1.93 13.25 3.71
CA TYR A 5 -2.38 13.39 2.33
C TYR A 5 -1.23 13.51 1.34
N LYS A 6 -0.11 14.07 1.77
CA LYS A 6 1.08 14.16 0.93
C LYS A 6 1.67 12.77 0.65
N ALA A 7 1.78 11.94 1.66
CA ALA A 7 2.22 10.56 1.51
C ALA A 7 1.23 9.74 0.68
N LEU A 8 -0.07 9.93 0.91
CA LEU A 8 -1.13 9.25 0.14
C LEU A 8 -1.05 9.61 -1.33
N GLY A 9 -0.96 10.89 -1.65
CA GLY A 9 -0.85 11.36 -3.04
C GLY A 9 0.40 10.82 -3.74
N ALA A 10 1.53 10.79 -3.03
CA ALA A 10 2.77 10.23 -3.54
C ALA A 10 2.65 8.72 -3.82
N LYS A 11 1.99 7.98 -2.94
CA LYS A 11 1.71 6.54 -3.12
C LYS A 11 0.85 6.29 -4.35
N ILE A 12 -0.22 7.04 -4.50
CA ILE A 12 -1.12 6.93 -5.66
C ILE A 12 -0.32 7.15 -6.95
N LYS A 13 0.50 8.18 -7.00
CA LYS A 13 1.33 8.49 -8.15
C LYS A 13 2.34 7.37 -8.42
N GLU A 14 2.99 6.86 -7.40
CA GLU A 14 3.95 5.75 -7.50
C GLU A 14 3.31 4.51 -8.12
N TYR A 15 2.19 4.06 -7.58
CA TYR A 15 1.49 2.89 -8.10
C TYR A 15 0.90 3.11 -9.48
N ARG A 16 0.41 4.32 -9.75
CA ARG A 16 -0.09 4.69 -11.07
C ARG A 16 1.00 4.53 -12.13
N LYS A 17 2.18 5.07 -11.86
CA LYS A 17 3.33 4.97 -12.77
C LYS A 17 3.80 3.52 -12.94
N LYS A 18 3.79 2.76 -11.86
CA LYS A 18 4.15 1.34 -11.87
C LYS A 18 3.24 0.53 -12.77
N GLU A 19 1.95 0.87 -12.81
CA GLU A 19 0.94 0.23 -13.67
C GLU A 19 0.89 0.84 -15.08
N ASN A 20 1.73 1.83 -15.38
CA ASN A 20 1.75 2.53 -16.67
C ASN A 20 0.41 3.20 -17.01
N ILE A 21 -0.24 3.77 -16.02
CA ILE A 21 -1.52 4.47 -16.15
C ILE A 21 -1.27 5.98 -16.06
N THR A 22 -1.89 6.76 -16.97
CA THR A 22 -1.83 8.21 -16.89
C THR A 22 -2.77 8.74 -15.82
N GLN A 23 -2.56 10.00 -15.37
CA GLN A 23 -3.51 10.65 -14.46
C GLN A 23 -4.93 10.67 -15.04
N GLU A 24 -5.04 10.95 -16.33
CA GLU A 24 -6.33 11.01 -17.02
C GLU A 24 -7.04 9.65 -17.01
N GLN A 25 -6.30 8.58 -17.30
CA GLN A 25 -6.84 7.22 -17.26
C GLN A 25 -7.29 6.84 -15.85
N LEU A 26 -6.50 7.13 -14.84
CA LEU A 26 -6.86 6.83 -13.46
C LEU A 26 -8.07 7.67 -13.02
N ALA A 27 -8.12 8.93 -13.38
CA ALA A 27 -9.26 9.81 -13.07
C ALA A 27 -10.55 9.26 -13.67
N GLU A 28 -10.50 8.80 -14.91
CA GLU A 28 -11.64 8.17 -15.59
C GLU A 28 -12.09 6.91 -14.86
N MET A 29 -11.15 6.05 -14.49
CA MET A 29 -11.44 4.80 -13.75
C MET A 29 -12.03 5.06 -12.37
N ALA A 30 -11.67 6.16 -11.73
CA ALA A 30 -12.14 6.55 -10.41
C ALA A 30 -13.35 7.49 -10.45
N ASP A 31 -13.85 7.81 -11.63
CA ASP A 31 -14.99 8.70 -11.86
C ASP A 31 -14.79 10.08 -11.22
N ILE A 32 -13.61 10.64 -11.38
CA ILE A 32 -13.29 12.02 -10.97
C ILE A 32 -12.61 12.77 -12.13
N SER A 33 -12.55 14.10 -12.01
CA SER A 33 -11.91 14.92 -13.03
C SER A 33 -10.40 14.76 -13.00
N LEU A 34 -9.73 15.01 -14.14
CA LEU A 34 -8.28 15.06 -14.22
C LEU A 34 -7.70 16.10 -13.24
N SER A 35 -8.33 17.25 -13.16
CA SER A 35 -7.91 18.31 -12.22
C SER A 35 -7.95 17.85 -10.77
N HIS A 36 -9.02 17.13 -10.40
CA HIS A 36 -9.15 16.60 -9.04
C HIS A 36 -8.08 15.53 -8.76
N MET A 37 -7.84 14.64 -9.72
CA MET A 37 -6.78 13.61 -9.58
C MET A 37 -5.41 14.27 -9.42
N SER A 38 -5.10 15.27 -10.21
CA SER A 38 -3.84 16.02 -10.09
C SER A 38 -3.69 16.63 -8.70
N ASN A 39 -4.77 17.23 -8.18
CA ASN A 39 -4.77 17.84 -6.84
C ASN A 39 -4.64 16.80 -5.72
N ILE A 40 -5.19 15.60 -5.90
CA ILE A 40 -5.01 14.50 -4.94
C ILE A 40 -3.54 14.07 -4.90
N GLU A 41 -2.91 13.88 -6.04
CA GLU A 41 -1.51 13.44 -6.13
C GLU A 41 -0.54 14.47 -5.55
N THR A 42 -0.87 15.75 -5.62
CA THR A 42 -0.05 16.84 -5.07
C THR A 42 -0.45 17.26 -3.65
N ALA A 43 -1.45 16.61 -3.08
CA ALA A 43 -2.01 16.92 -1.76
C ALA A 43 -2.64 18.32 -1.68
N SER A 44 -3.07 18.87 -2.81
CA SER A 44 -3.81 20.14 -2.87
C SER A 44 -5.30 19.96 -2.61
N ALA A 45 -5.79 18.73 -2.63
CA ALA A 45 -7.17 18.38 -2.31
C ALA A 45 -7.21 17.06 -1.55
N SER A 46 -8.21 16.92 -0.68
CA SER A 46 -8.51 15.65 -0.04
C SER A 46 -9.31 14.75 -0.98
N VAL A 47 -9.32 13.46 -0.70
CA VAL A 47 -10.07 12.47 -1.49
C VAL A 47 -11.16 11.85 -0.61
N SER A 48 -12.36 11.68 -1.16
CA SER A 48 -13.44 10.98 -0.46
C SER A 48 -13.14 9.48 -0.36
N LEU A 49 -13.71 8.82 0.63
CA LEU A 49 -13.53 7.38 0.79
C LEU A 49 -14.03 6.59 -0.43
N PRO A 50 -15.20 6.88 -1.03
CA PRO A 50 -15.61 6.19 -2.24
C PRO A 50 -14.64 6.37 -3.41
N ALA A 51 -14.12 7.59 -3.61
CA ALA A 51 -13.14 7.85 -4.67
C ALA A 51 -11.84 7.11 -4.41
N LEU A 52 -11.37 7.08 -3.16
CA LEU A 52 -10.16 6.36 -2.79
C LEU A 52 -10.31 4.86 -3.04
N LYS A 53 -11.48 4.29 -2.77
CA LYS A 53 -11.75 2.88 -3.04
C LYS A 53 -11.68 2.57 -4.53
N LEU A 54 -12.24 3.44 -5.38
CA LEU A 54 -12.16 3.29 -6.83
C LEU A 54 -10.71 3.42 -7.34
N ILE A 55 -9.93 4.33 -6.76
CA ILE A 55 -8.51 4.48 -7.07
C ILE A 55 -7.76 3.20 -6.70
N ALA A 56 -7.99 2.68 -5.51
CA ALA A 56 -7.35 1.44 -5.05
C ALA A 56 -7.69 0.27 -5.97
N ASP A 57 -8.95 0.12 -6.34
CA ASP A 57 -9.38 -0.94 -7.26
C ASP A 57 -8.72 -0.81 -8.63
N ALA A 58 -8.62 0.40 -9.15
CA ALA A 58 -7.97 0.68 -10.44
C ALA A 58 -6.48 0.34 -10.42
N LEU A 59 -5.83 0.54 -9.28
CA LEU A 59 -4.41 0.25 -9.09
C LEU A 59 -4.14 -1.19 -8.63
N ASP A 60 -5.18 -1.98 -8.42
CA ASP A 60 -5.10 -3.34 -7.85
C ASP A 60 -4.37 -3.34 -6.51
N GLU A 61 -4.68 -2.35 -5.68
CA GLU A 61 -4.10 -2.20 -4.35
C GLU A 61 -5.19 -2.11 -3.28
N THR A 62 -4.80 -2.38 -2.05
CA THR A 62 -5.70 -2.24 -0.91
C THR A 62 -5.68 -0.80 -0.38
N LEU A 63 -6.75 -0.42 0.32
CA LEU A 63 -6.77 0.86 1.05
C LEU A 63 -5.66 0.92 2.09
N ASP A 64 -5.38 -0.20 2.76
CA ASP A 64 -4.30 -0.29 3.74
C ASP A 64 -2.94 0.07 3.13
N GLU A 65 -2.67 -0.43 1.93
CA GLU A 65 -1.41 -0.16 1.24
C GLU A 65 -1.27 1.33 0.90
N LEU A 66 -2.34 1.95 0.41
CA LEU A 66 -2.33 3.38 0.10
C LEU A 66 -2.18 4.25 1.34
N LEU A 67 -2.74 3.82 2.48
CA LEU A 67 -2.77 4.57 3.73
C LEU A 67 -1.66 4.17 4.72
N ILE A 68 -0.75 3.29 4.33
CA ILE A 68 0.24 2.69 5.24
C ILE A 68 1.08 3.75 5.96
N ASP A 69 1.42 4.84 5.28
CA ASP A 69 2.24 5.90 5.87
C ASP A 69 1.49 6.75 6.88
N SER A 70 0.16 6.59 6.97
CA SER A 70 -0.67 7.23 7.98
C SER A 70 -0.93 6.33 9.20
N TYR A 71 -0.52 5.07 9.13
CA TYR A 71 -0.74 4.11 10.21
C TYR A 71 0.31 4.25 11.31
N SER A 72 -0.12 4.02 12.56
CA SER A 72 0.80 3.95 13.70
C SER A 72 1.67 2.70 13.60
N LYS A 73 2.75 2.67 14.38
CA LYS A 73 3.61 1.48 14.48
C LYS A 73 2.81 0.23 14.83
N LYS A 74 1.91 0.33 15.80
CA LYS A 74 1.06 -0.77 16.24
C LYS A 74 0.13 -1.26 15.14
N GLN A 75 -0.46 -0.33 14.37
CA GLN A 75 -1.32 -0.68 13.25
C GLN A 75 -0.53 -1.37 12.13
N LYS A 76 0.70 -0.91 11.84
CA LYS A 76 1.58 -1.55 10.86
C LYS A 76 1.95 -2.96 11.27
N GLU A 77 2.30 -3.16 12.54
CA GLU A 77 2.65 -4.48 13.08
C GLU A 77 1.49 -5.47 12.95
N TYR A 78 0.30 -5.04 13.28
CA TYR A 78 -0.90 -5.85 13.11
C TYR A 78 -1.11 -6.25 11.64
N LEU A 79 -0.98 -5.28 10.74
CA LEU A 79 -1.17 -5.49 9.31
C LEU A 79 -0.14 -6.47 8.74
N TYR A 80 1.12 -6.33 9.14
CA TYR A 80 2.20 -7.23 8.69
C TYR A 80 1.99 -8.66 9.20
N SER A 81 1.56 -8.81 10.45
CA SER A 81 1.21 -10.12 11.00
C SER A 81 0.09 -10.80 10.21
N ARG A 82 -0.96 -10.04 9.88
CA ARG A 82 -2.07 -10.56 9.08
C ARG A 82 -1.63 -10.98 7.69
N LYS A 83 -0.79 -10.17 7.04
CA LYS A 83 -0.25 -10.49 5.71
C LYS A 83 0.56 -11.78 5.75
N LEU A 84 1.41 -11.94 6.76
CA LEU A 84 2.23 -13.15 6.89
C LEU A 84 1.37 -14.39 7.14
N GLU A 85 0.36 -14.31 8.00
CA GLU A 85 -0.59 -15.39 8.23
C GLU A 85 -1.28 -15.81 6.92
N CYS A 86 -1.75 -14.85 6.14
CA CYS A 86 -2.40 -15.12 4.86
C CYS A 86 -1.47 -15.83 3.88
N ILE A 87 -0.21 -15.42 3.82
CA ILE A 87 0.80 -16.07 2.97
C ILE A 87 0.98 -17.53 3.39
N LEU A 88 1.15 -17.78 4.69
CA LEU A 88 1.36 -19.11 5.23
C LEU A 88 0.14 -20.03 5.02
N GLU A 89 -1.07 -19.50 5.15
CA GLU A 89 -2.30 -20.26 4.94
C GLU A 89 -2.45 -20.78 3.50
N GLN A 90 -1.87 -20.08 2.53
CA GLN A 90 -1.91 -20.47 1.11
C GLN A 90 -0.84 -21.51 0.75
N CYS A 91 0.07 -21.80 1.66
CA CYS A 91 1.22 -22.66 1.41
C CYS A 91 1.06 -24.01 2.08
N GLU A 92 1.69 -25.04 1.50
CA GLU A 92 1.80 -26.36 2.10
C GLU A 92 2.83 -26.34 3.25
N THR A 93 2.80 -27.36 4.11
CA THR A 93 3.66 -27.42 5.30
C THR A 93 5.14 -27.25 4.99
N VAL A 94 5.64 -27.90 3.94
CA VAL A 94 7.05 -27.77 3.53
C VAL A 94 7.39 -26.35 3.10
N GLU A 95 6.47 -25.73 2.36
CA GLU A 95 6.62 -24.35 1.90
C GLU A 95 6.60 -23.38 3.06
N GLN A 96 5.73 -23.59 4.05
CA GLN A 96 5.66 -22.77 5.26
C GLN A 96 6.99 -22.83 6.03
N GLU A 97 7.59 -24.02 6.13
CA GLU A 97 8.89 -24.19 6.79
C GLU A 97 10.00 -23.40 6.09
N ILE A 98 10.02 -23.45 4.76
CA ILE A 98 10.97 -22.69 3.95
C ILE A 98 10.81 -21.19 4.19
N ILE A 99 9.58 -20.69 4.18
CA ILE A 99 9.27 -19.27 4.39
C ILE A 99 9.72 -18.82 5.78
N VAL A 100 9.37 -19.59 6.82
CA VAL A 100 9.72 -19.25 8.20
C VAL A 100 11.24 -19.26 8.39
N ASN A 101 11.93 -20.26 7.89
CA ASN A 101 13.39 -20.35 8.00
C ASN A 101 14.09 -19.22 7.23
N THR A 102 13.60 -18.89 6.05
CA THR A 102 14.14 -17.78 5.25
C THR A 102 13.91 -16.44 5.95
N ALA A 103 12.71 -16.22 6.48
CA ALA A 103 12.38 -15.01 7.24
C ALA A 103 13.26 -14.88 8.47
N SER A 104 13.49 -15.97 9.21
CA SER A 104 14.33 -15.99 10.40
C SER A 104 15.78 -15.62 10.06
N ALA A 105 16.34 -16.22 9.00
CA ALA A 105 17.70 -15.93 8.55
C ALA A 105 17.86 -14.48 8.10
N LEU A 106 16.87 -13.96 7.36
CA LEU A 106 16.86 -12.57 6.92
C LEU A 106 16.76 -11.62 8.12
N ALA A 107 15.89 -11.92 9.09
CA ALA A 107 15.75 -11.12 10.30
C ALA A 107 17.04 -11.05 11.08
N ASP A 108 17.74 -12.17 11.26
CA ASP A 108 19.02 -12.23 11.95
C ASP A 108 20.07 -11.34 11.25
N ASN A 109 20.11 -11.40 9.93
CA ASN A 109 21.03 -10.58 9.13
C ASN A 109 20.72 -9.09 9.30
N LEU A 110 19.44 -8.71 9.21
CA LEU A 110 19.03 -7.32 9.38
C LEU A 110 19.36 -6.80 10.77
N MET A 111 19.16 -7.61 11.80
CA MET A 111 19.47 -7.22 13.18
C MET A 111 20.97 -7.02 13.41
N LYS A 112 21.83 -7.83 12.80
CA LYS A 112 23.29 -7.69 12.87
C LYS A 112 23.80 -6.41 12.23
N ASN A 113 23.10 -5.90 11.23
CA ASN A 113 23.48 -4.70 10.48
C ASN A 113 22.82 -3.42 10.99
N ARG A 114 22.15 -3.47 12.13
CA ARG A 114 21.56 -2.26 12.75
C ARG A 114 22.67 -1.32 13.21
N LYS A 115 22.43 -0.05 12.97
CA LYS A 115 23.28 1.04 13.46
C LYS A 115 22.78 1.57 14.80
#